data_c9aef4fd92763863043269c6d4b2db97
#
_entry.id   c9aef4fd92763863043269c6d4b2db97
#
_cell.length_a   1.000
_cell.length_b   1.000
_cell.length_c   1.000
_cell.angle_alpha   90.00
_cell.angle_beta   90.00
_cell.angle_gamma   90.00
#
_symmetry.space_group_name_H-M   'P 1'
#
loop_
_entity.id
_entity.type
_entity.pdbx_description
1 polymer ?
#
loop_
_entity_poly.entity_id
_entity_poly.type
_entity_poly.pdbx_seq_one_letter_code
_entity_poly.pdbx_strand_id
1 'polypeptide(L)'
;MKKLLSIIAAFAVAAFVTDASAQKREKDEFNPHWFMQVQGGVGHTVGETSFGDLLSPAFAIYGGYSFNPVFGLRLGVSGLQGKAYVAGNRDLNQTPFDLKWNYMQVNADAVLDLCNIFSTFRADRVLNPYLFAGFGASFGFNQDDKVAANFDRFADPDFVWTDSKFFPAGRFGLGLDIRLSKVVYFNLEVNTNILSNKFNCKTSNNVDWQSNLLAGLTFHFGGKGHKPAPVATPAPAPAPEPAPAPKPEPKPEPKPEPAPAPAPQFKGASCNVFFTIGKWYITSEEMAKIEKFAEEVKAADAPVVIEISGYADKNTGTAKRNMFLSEKRAEVVKETLVKLGISENRIQTKFYGSEVNPFATAPENRVAVCVASCE
;
A
#
# COMPACT_ATOMS: atom_id res chain seq x y z
N MET A 1 -0.44 -30.29 -0.19
CA MET A 1 0.04 -29.12 -0.93
C MET A 1 -0.98 -28.59 -1.96
N LYS A 2 -1.49 -29.39 -2.93
CA LYS A 2 -2.43 -28.89 -3.97
C LYS A 2 -3.72 -28.26 -3.39
N LYS A 3 -4.33 -28.82 -2.35
CA LYS A 3 -5.53 -28.25 -1.70
C LYS A 3 -5.26 -26.94 -0.96
N LEU A 4 -4.08 -26.76 -0.37
CA LEU A 4 -3.69 -25.52 0.31
C LEU A 4 -3.46 -24.38 -0.70
N LEU A 5 -2.80 -24.69 -1.83
CA LEU A 5 -2.65 -23.72 -2.94
C LEU A 5 -4.01 -23.27 -3.52
N SER A 6 -4.98 -24.19 -3.60
CA SER A 6 -6.34 -23.86 -4.10
C SER A 6 -7.09 -22.93 -3.15
N ILE A 7 -6.91 -23.09 -1.84
CA ILE A 7 -7.50 -22.18 -0.84
C ILE A 7 -6.85 -20.80 -0.92
N ILE A 8 -5.53 -20.72 -1.05
CA ILE A 8 -4.79 -19.47 -1.20
C ILE A 8 -5.22 -18.74 -2.48
N ALA A 9 -5.36 -19.47 -3.61
CA ALA A 9 -5.83 -18.92 -4.86
C ALA A 9 -7.28 -18.41 -4.77
N ALA A 10 -8.17 -19.11 -4.06
CA ALA A 10 -9.56 -18.70 -3.85
C ALA A 10 -9.65 -17.42 -3.00
N PHE A 11 -8.81 -17.25 -1.97
CA PHE A 11 -8.74 -16.02 -1.18
C PHE A 11 -8.22 -14.83 -1.98
N ALA A 12 -7.22 -15.04 -2.84
CA ALA A 12 -6.71 -14.00 -3.72
C ALA A 12 -7.77 -13.53 -4.73
N VAL A 13 -8.50 -14.46 -5.36
CA VAL A 13 -9.57 -14.14 -6.33
C VAL A 13 -10.75 -13.42 -5.65
N ALA A 14 -11.16 -13.83 -4.45
CA ALA A 14 -12.25 -13.17 -3.72
C ALA A 14 -11.92 -11.70 -3.36
N ALA A 15 -10.67 -11.39 -3.06
CA ALA A 15 -10.22 -10.02 -2.76
C ALA A 15 -10.27 -9.09 -4.00
N PHE A 16 -10.06 -9.63 -5.21
CA PHE A 16 -10.11 -8.84 -6.46
C PHE A 16 -11.54 -8.58 -6.97
N VAL A 17 -12.51 -9.46 -6.66
CA VAL A 17 -13.90 -9.33 -7.17
C VAL A 17 -14.66 -8.19 -6.49
N THR A 18 -14.29 -7.77 -5.29
CA THR A 18 -14.97 -6.69 -4.57
C THR A 18 -14.63 -5.27 -5.07
N ASP A 19 -13.65 -5.12 -5.93
CA ASP A 19 -13.19 -3.81 -6.45
C ASP A 19 -13.90 -3.36 -7.75
N ALA A 20 -14.81 -4.17 -8.29
CA ALA A 20 -15.44 -3.91 -9.61
C ALA A 20 -16.50 -2.78 -9.61
N SER A 21 -16.79 -2.15 -8.48
CA SER A 21 -17.78 -1.05 -8.36
C SER A 21 -17.09 0.30 -8.11
N ALA A 22 -16.04 0.61 -8.88
CA ALA A 22 -15.31 1.88 -8.74
C ALA A 22 -16.12 3.06 -9.29
N GLN A 23 -17.04 3.58 -8.51
CA GLN A 23 -17.47 4.97 -8.65
C GLN A 23 -16.28 5.89 -8.35
N LYS A 24 -16.11 6.95 -9.15
CA LYS A 24 -15.05 7.96 -9.06
C LYS A 24 -15.02 8.57 -7.65
N ARG A 25 -14.20 8.02 -6.75
CA ARG A 25 -14.02 8.52 -5.39
C ARG A 25 -12.70 9.28 -5.30
N GLU A 26 -12.69 10.32 -4.48
CA GLU A 26 -11.49 11.03 -4.07
C GLU A 26 -10.49 10.04 -3.46
N LYS A 27 -9.20 10.15 -3.83
CA LYS A 27 -8.16 9.22 -3.35
C LYS A 27 -7.98 9.40 -1.86
N ASP A 28 -8.21 8.33 -1.10
CA ASP A 28 -7.92 8.33 0.33
C ASP A 28 -6.43 8.57 0.58
N GLU A 29 -6.12 9.45 1.53
CA GLU A 29 -4.75 9.69 1.97
C GLU A 29 -4.36 8.62 2.99
N PHE A 30 -3.23 7.94 2.74
CA PHE A 30 -2.69 7.00 3.70
C PHE A 30 -1.96 7.74 4.82
N ASN A 31 -2.30 7.42 6.06
CA ASN A 31 -1.60 7.91 7.23
C ASN A 31 -0.72 6.78 7.81
N PRO A 32 0.62 6.96 7.87
CA PRO A 32 1.50 6.02 8.56
C PRO A 32 1.05 5.82 10.02
N HIS A 33 1.00 4.56 10.48
CA HIS A 33 0.43 4.23 11.78
C HIS A 33 1.05 2.98 12.39
N TRP A 34 0.94 2.89 13.71
CA TRP A 34 1.29 1.69 14.46
C TRP A 34 0.14 0.69 14.42
N PHE A 35 0.49 -0.58 14.52
CA PHE A 35 -0.50 -1.62 14.75
C PHE A 35 0.01 -2.64 15.78
N MET A 36 -0.92 -3.34 16.43
CA MET A 36 -0.67 -4.46 17.31
C MET A 36 -1.56 -5.62 16.90
N GLN A 37 -0.99 -6.83 16.85
CA GLN A 37 -1.71 -8.06 16.55
C GLN A 37 -1.62 -9.00 17.73
N VAL A 38 -2.74 -9.62 18.10
CA VAL A 38 -2.81 -10.68 19.12
C VAL A 38 -3.56 -11.85 18.51
N GLN A 39 -2.91 -12.99 18.46
CA GLN A 39 -3.40 -14.18 17.73
C GLN A 39 -3.26 -15.43 18.57
N GLY A 40 -4.22 -16.36 18.40
CA GLY A 40 -4.16 -17.70 18.94
C GLY A 40 -4.58 -18.71 17.88
N GLY A 41 -4.17 -19.95 18.02
CA GLY A 41 -4.52 -20.99 17.05
C GLY A 41 -3.77 -22.28 17.26
N VAL A 42 -3.43 -22.92 16.16
CA VAL A 42 -2.77 -24.23 16.15
C VAL A 42 -1.49 -24.20 15.34
N GLY A 43 -0.48 -24.86 15.86
CA GLY A 43 0.78 -25.15 15.19
C GLY A 43 0.87 -26.61 14.79
N HIS A 44 1.62 -26.91 13.74
CA HIS A 44 1.90 -28.24 13.26
C HIS A 44 3.38 -28.36 12.92
N THR A 45 4.10 -29.21 13.66
CA THR A 45 5.48 -29.60 13.33
C THR A 45 5.42 -30.74 12.31
N VAL A 46 6.06 -30.58 11.16
CA VAL A 46 6.05 -31.64 10.12
C VAL A 46 6.79 -32.89 10.62
N GLY A 47 6.15 -34.03 10.55
CA GLY A 47 6.68 -35.30 11.02
C GLY A 47 6.02 -36.52 10.35
N GLU A 48 6.36 -37.74 10.80
CA GLU A 48 6.03 -39.01 10.18
C GLU A 48 4.83 -39.71 10.80
N THR A 49 3.89 -38.96 11.37
CA THR A 49 2.64 -39.50 11.93
C THR A 49 1.43 -38.79 11.37
N SER A 50 0.22 -39.13 11.85
CA SER A 50 -1.01 -38.46 11.44
C SER A 50 -0.94 -36.95 11.67
N PHE A 51 -1.49 -36.19 10.77
CA PHE A 51 -1.50 -34.70 10.86
C PHE A 51 -2.08 -34.23 12.21
N GLY A 52 -3.16 -34.87 12.69
CA GLY A 52 -3.82 -34.49 13.93
C GLY A 52 -2.97 -34.66 15.18
N ASP A 53 -2.11 -35.70 15.20
CA ASP A 53 -1.29 -36.03 16.37
C ASP A 53 -0.19 -34.98 16.62
N LEU A 54 0.25 -34.30 15.57
CA LEU A 54 1.27 -33.28 15.61
C LEU A 54 0.72 -31.83 15.77
N LEU A 55 -0.59 -31.69 15.90
CA LEU A 55 -1.22 -30.44 16.22
C LEU A 55 -0.92 -30.01 17.66
N SER A 56 -0.56 -28.79 17.85
CA SER A 56 -0.25 -28.19 19.15
C SER A 56 -0.81 -26.76 19.24
N PRO A 57 -1.12 -26.23 20.44
CA PRO A 57 -1.53 -24.87 20.59
C PRO A 57 -0.41 -23.90 20.17
N ALA A 58 -0.79 -22.78 19.57
CA ALA A 58 0.11 -21.72 19.17
C ALA A 58 -0.48 -20.34 19.48
N PHE A 59 0.38 -19.38 19.74
CA PHE A 59 0.00 -17.98 19.90
C PHE A 59 1.01 -17.06 19.22
N ALA A 60 0.60 -15.81 18.98
CA ALA A 60 1.51 -14.76 18.54
C ALA A 60 1.04 -13.38 19.00
N ILE A 61 2.00 -12.51 19.32
CA ILE A 61 1.78 -11.10 19.61
C ILE A 61 2.81 -10.29 18.83
N TYR A 62 2.36 -9.32 18.03
CA TYR A 62 3.22 -8.44 17.25
C TYR A 62 2.88 -6.99 17.48
N GLY A 63 3.90 -6.14 17.48
CA GLY A 63 3.81 -4.70 17.29
C GLY A 63 4.48 -4.31 15.99
N GLY A 64 3.84 -3.46 15.19
CA GLY A 64 4.38 -3.08 13.89
C GLY A 64 4.05 -1.65 13.51
N TYR A 65 4.68 -1.21 12.43
CA TYR A 65 4.48 0.11 11.85
C TYR A 65 4.31 0.02 10.33
N SER A 66 3.24 0.61 9.82
CA SER A 66 2.96 0.75 8.40
C SER A 66 3.50 2.08 7.90
N PHE A 67 4.58 2.05 7.10
CA PHE A 67 5.26 3.26 6.60
C PHE A 67 4.53 3.90 5.43
N ASN A 68 3.93 3.07 4.60
CA ASN A 68 3.17 3.46 3.42
C ASN A 68 2.07 2.41 3.15
N PRO A 69 1.16 2.61 2.19
CA PRO A 69 0.07 1.67 1.94
C PRO A 69 0.51 0.23 1.66
N VAL A 70 1.71 0.03 1.14
CA VAL A 70 2.19 -1.28 0.67
C VAL A 70 3.08 -1.97 1.68
N PHE A 71 3.90 -1.22 2.44
CA PHE A 71 5.00 -1.77 3.22
C PHE A 71 4.92 -1.40 4.70
N GLY A 72 5.11 -2.41 5.55
CA GLY A 72 5.26 -2.30 6.99
C GLY A 72 6.33 -3.22 7.52
N LEU A 73 6.74 -2.98 8.77
CA LEU A 73 7.59 -3.88 9.56
C LEU A 73 6.87 -4.26 10.84
N ARG A 74 7.04 -5.49 11.30
CA ARG A 74 6.55 -5.92 12.62
C ARG A 74 7.62 -6.71 13.37
N LEU A 75 7.62 -6.54 14.68
CA LEU A 75 8.40 -7.30 15.66
C LEU A 75 7.42 -7.97 16.62
N GLY A 76 7.76 -9.12 17.13
CA GLY A 76 6.90 -9.79 18.11
C GLY A 76 7.40 -11.13 18.56
N VAL A 77 6.55 -11.80 19.31
CA VAL A 77 6.81 -13.12 19.85
C VAL A 77 5.72 -14.09 19.41
N SER A 78 6.10 -15.32 19.15
CA SER A 78 5.19 -16.42 18.82
C SER A 78 5.70 -17.73 19.39
N GLY A 79 4.87 -18.76 19.37
CA GLY A 79 5.25 -20.11 19.81
C GLY A 79 4.16 -20.78 20.62
N LEU A 80 4.48 -21.59 21.50
CA LEU A 80 3.91 -22.24 22.67
C LEU A 80 4.36 -23.70 22.79
N GLN A 81 3.90 -24.61 21.91
CA GLN A 81 4.23 -26.03 22.01
C GLN A 81 4.59 -26.61 20.63
N GLY A 82 5.66 -27.40 20.58
CA GLY A 82 5.99 -28.28 19.48
C GLY A 82 5.74 -29.73 19.83
N LYS A 83 5.50 -30.57 18.82
CA LYS A 83 5.32 -32.01 18.95
C LYS A 83 6.11 -32.77 17.89
N ALA A 84 6.63 -33.94 18.27
CA ALA A 84 7.20 -34.90 17.33
C ALA A 84 6.76 -36.31 17.70
N TYR A 85 6.92 -37.24 16.78
CA TYR A 85 6.59 -38.64 16.96
C TYR A 85 7.83 -39.46 16.67
N VAL A 86 8.21 -40.32 17.60
CA VAL A 86 9.30 -41.30 17.45
C VAL A 86 8.69 -42.66 17.15
N ALA A 87 8.94 -43.17 15.95
CA ALA A 87 8.45 -44.49 15.53
C ALA A 87 9.04 -45.60 16.38
N GLY A 88 8.23 -46.60 16.67
CA GLY A 88 8.70 -47.84 17.28
C GLY A 88 9.47 -48.71 16.30
N ASN A 89 10.37 -49.54 16.82
CA ASN A 89 11.03 -50.59 16.06
C ASN A 89 10.55 -51.98 16.59
N ARG A 90 9.81 -52.70 15.75
CA ARG A 90 9.25 -54.00 16.12
C ARG A 90 10.33 -55.05 16.36
N ASP A 91 11.41 -55.05 15.60
CA ASP A 91 12.49 -56.01 15.71
C ASP A 91 13.27 -55.86 17.01
N LEU A 92 13.28 -54.64 17.57
CA LEU A 92 13.90 -54.31 18.85
C LEU A 92 12.90 -54.22 20.00
N ASN A 93 11.65 -54.64 19.78
CA ASN A 93 10.54 -54.57 20.76
C ASN A 93 10.36 -53.14 21.34
N GLN A 94 10.58 -52.12 20.53
CA GLN A 94 10.46 -50.70 20.92
C GLN A 94 9.07 -50.16 20.56
N THR A 95 8.35 -49.66 21.55
CA THR A 95 7.05 -49.00 21.34
C THR A 95 7.23 -47.57 20.84
N PRO A 96 6.35 -47.07 19.95
CA PRO A 96 6.37 -45.68 19.55
C PRO A 96 5.98 -44.73 20.71
N PHE A 97 6.41 -43.47 20.65
CA PHE A 97 6.01 -42.43 21.60
C PHE A 97 6.02 -41.03 21.02
N ASP A 98 5.19 -40.16 21.61
CA ASP A 98 5.14 -38.74 21.27
C ASP A 98 6.12 -37.97 22.14
N LEU A 99 6.72 -36.95 21.53
CA LEU A 99 7.52 -35.93 22.20
C LEU A 99 6.77 -34.60 22.20
N LYS A 100 6.95 -33.85 23.28
CA LYS A 100 6.42 -32.50 23.44
C LYS A 100 7.49 -31.59 24.06
N TRP A 101 7.55 -30.37 23.57
CA TRP A 101 8.37 -29.30 24.16
C TRP A 101 7.67 -27.99 24.04
N ASN A 102 8.10 -27.01 24.83
CA ASN A 102 7.69 -25.62 24.65
C ASN A 102 8.73 -24.86 23.84
N TYR A 103 8.28 -23.87 23.11
CA TYR A 103 9.19 -22.92 22.46
C TYR A 103 8.61 -21.52 22.44
N MET A 104 9.50 -20.54 22.44
CA MET A 104 9.18 -19.13 22.21
C MET A 104 10.11 -18.60 21.14
N GLN A 105 9.56 -17.86 20.19
CA GLN A 105 10.28 -17.33 19.04
C GLN A 105 10.08 -15.82 18.97
N VAL A 106 11.17 -15.06 19.01
CA VAL A 106 11.18 -13.63 18.70
C VAL A 106 11.28 -13.46 17.17
N ASN A 107 10.47 -12.61 16.59
CA ASN A 107 10.31 -12.46 15.14
C ASN A 107 10.51 -11.02 14.69
N ALA A 108 11.06 -10.88 13.49
CA ALA A 108 11.14 -9.62 12.75
C ALA A 108 10.69 -9.88 11.30
N ASP A 109 9.58 -9.29 10.89
CA ASP A 109 8.96 -9.52 9.59
C ASP A 109 8.79 -8.23 8.79
N ALA A 110 9.05 -8.29 7.49
CA ALA A 110 8.58 -7.34 6.51
C ALA A 110 7.18 -7.75 6.02
N VAL A 111 6.23 -6.83 6.04
CA VAL A 111 4.82 -7.06 5.69
C VAL A 111 4.49 -6.27 4.43
N LEU A 112 3.83 -6.92 3.47
CA LEU A 112 3.43 -6.33 2.20
C LEU A 112 1.92 -6.51 2.00
N ASP A 113 1.18 -5.40 1.89
CA ASP A 113 -0.25 -5.41 1.54
C ASP A 113 -0.43 -5.71 0.05
N LEU A 114 -1.10 -6.82 -0.26
CA LEU A 114 -1.25 -7.30 -1.63
C LEU A 114 -2.23 -6.45 -2.44
N CYS A 115 -3.29 -5.94 -1.82
CA CYS A 115 -4.23 -5.08 -2.52
C CYS A 115 -3.60 -3.76 -2.96
N ASN A 116 -2.78 -3.17 -2.10
CA ASN A 116 -2.15 -1.88 -2.38
C ASN A 116 -0.94 -1.96 -3.33
N ILE A 117 -0.41 -3.17 -3.59
CA ILE A 117 0.58 -3.41 -4.65
C ILE A 117 -0.06 -3.24 -6.04
N PHE A 118 -1.29 -3.77 -6.22
CA PHE A 118 -1.95 -3.84 -7.52
C PHE A 118 -3.06 -2.82 -7.72
N SER A 119 -3.47 -2.11 -6.66
CA SER A 119 -4.61 -1.18 -6.67
C SER A 119 -4.29 0.09 -5.86
N THR A 120 -5.13 1.10 -5.97
CA THR A 120 -5.03 2.33 -5.17
C THR A 120 -5.43 2.05 -3.72
N PHE A 121 -4.77 2.71 -2.77
CA PHE A 121 -5.13 2.64 -1.35
C PHE A 121 -6.57 3.12 -1.12
N ARG A 122 -7.29 2.38 -0.27
CA ARG A 122 -8.65 2.69 0.16
C ARG A 122 -8.78 2.45 1.66
N ALA A 123 -9.12 3.51 2.39
CA ALA A 123 -9.29 3.46 3.84
C ALA A 123 -10.55 2.69 4.28
N ASP A 124 -11.52 2.50 3.38
CA ASP A 124 -12.77 1.77 3.64
C ASP A 124 -12.74 0.29 3.22
N ARG A 125 -11.62 -0.20 2.67
CA ARG A 125 -11.50 -1.60 2.24
C ARG A 125 -11.73 -2.56 3.40
N VAL A 126 -12.59 -3.56 3.17
CA VAL A 126 -12.97 -4.55 4.18
C VAL A 126 -11.94 -5.68 4.27
N LEU A 127 -11.45 -6.17 3.12
CA LEU A 127 -10.53 -7.30 3.04
C LEU A 127 -9.13 -6.80 2.64
N ASN A 128 -8.15 -7.02 3.49
CA ASN A 128 -6.76 -6.60 3.29
C ASN A 128 -5.83 -7.81 3.41
N PRO A 129 -5.66 -8.59 2.32
CA PRO A 129 -4.70 -9.67 2.29
C PRO A 129 -3.28 -9.11 2.26
N TYR A 130 -2.40 -9.73 3.04
CA TYR A 130 -0.99 -9.39 3.10
C TYR A 130 -0.11 -10.63 3.05
N LEU A 131 1.10 -10.48 2.58
CA LEU A 131 2.15 -11.46 2.73
C LEU A 131 3.26 -10.90 3.61
N PHE A 132 4.02 -11.80 4.22
CA PHE A 132 5.19 -11.39 4.99
C PHE A 132 6.31 -12.43 4.87
N ALA A 133 7.51 -11.96 5.07
CA ALA A 133 8.70 -12.78 5.24
C ALA A 133 9.63 -12.14 6.27
N GLY A 134 10.38 -12.96 6.98
CA GLY A 134 11.24 -12.47 8.03
C GLY A 134 12.12 -13.54 8.63
N PHE A 135 12.70 -13.19 9.77
CA PHE A 135 13.58 -14.04 10.55
C PHE A 135 13.06 -14.17 11.97
N GLY A 136 13.36 -15.32 12.59
CA GLY A 136 13.05 -15.60 13.99
C GLY A 136 14.25 -16.15 14.73
N ALA A 137 14.24 -15.90 16.03
CA ALA A 137 15.12 -16.51 17.02
C ALA A 137 14.24 -17.37 17.93
N SER A 138 14.25 -18.69 17.73
CA SER A 138 13.43 -19.64 18.47
C SER A 138 14.22 -20.26 19.61
N PHE A 139 13.62 -20.34 20.80
CA PHE A 139 14.17 -20.94 22.00
C PHE A 139 13.26 -22.07 22.44
N GLY A 140 13.75 -23.32 22.33
CA GLY A 140 13.08 -24.51 22.84
C GLY A 140 13.44 -24.70 24.32
N PHE A 141 12.47 -25.14 25.11
CA PHE A 141 12.62 -25.46 26.54
C PHE A 141 11.53 -26.47 26.99
N ASN A 142 11.61 -26.98 28.22
CA ASN A 142 10.70 -27.99 28.74
C ASN A 142 10.57 -29.19 27.78
N GLN A 143 11.69 -29.76 27.36
CA GLN A 143 11.72 -30.94 26.53
C GLN A 143 11.15 -32.13 27.31
N ASP A 144 10.46 -33.04 26.65
CA ASP A 144 9.85 -34.25 27.24
C ASP A 144 10.94 -35.15 27.85
N ASP A 145 10.76 -35.59 29.09
CA ASP A 145 11.68 -36.49 29.83
C ASP A 145 11.92 -37.80 29.09
N LYS A 146 11.01 -38.20 28.20
CA LYS A 146 11.17 -39.37 27.35
C LYS A 146 12.38 -39.28 26.42
N VAL A 147 12.85 -38.08 26.10
CA VAL A 147 14.08 -37.87 25.30
C VAL A 147 15.27 -38.43 26.06
N ALA A 148 15.47 -38.05 27.32
CA ALA A 148 16.54 -38.56 28.16
C ALA A 148 16.41 -40.04 28.45
N ALA A 149 15.18 -40.53 28.71
CA ALA A 149 14.89 -41.96 29.00
C ALA A 149 15.07 -42.90 27.79
N ASN A 150 15.07 -42.38 26.57
CA ASN A 150 15.20 -43.16 25.35
C ASN A 150 16.31 -42.62 24.41
N PHE A 151 17.35 -42.05 24.99
CA PHE A 151 18.43 -41.37 24.27
C PHE A 151 19.11 -42.28 23.23
N ASP A 152 19.29 -43.55 23.55
CA ASP A 152 19.86 -44.58 22.68
C ASP A 152 19.00 -44.93 21.47
N ARG A 153 17.74 -44.51 21.43
CA ARG A 153 16.81 -44.74 20.33
C ARG A 153 16.91 -43.68 19.22
N PHE A 154 17.60 -42.58 19.48
CA PHE A 154 17.82 -41.59 18.48
C PHE A 154 19.02 -41.93 17.62
N ALA A 155 18.86 -41.82 16.30
CA ALA A 155 19.89 -42.25 15.34
C ALA A 155 21.20 -41.48 15.46
N ASP A 156 21.10 -40.22 15.90
CA ASP A 156 22.26 -39.33 16.10
C ASP A 156 22.06 -38.46 17.37
N PRO A 157 22.89 -38.70 18.42
CA PRO A 157 22.84 -37.94 19.66
C PRO A 157 23.02 -36.41 19.45
N ASP A 158 23.71 -35.99 18.42
CA ASP A 158 23.94 -34.55 18.14
C ASP A 158 22.66 -33.81 17.76
N PHE A 159 21.60 -34.53 17.35
CA PHE A 159 20.30 -33.94 17.02
C PHE A 159 19.36 -33.85 18.23
N VAL A 160 19.72 -34.48 19.32
CA VAL A 160 18.94 -34.49 20.54
C VAL A 160 19.29 -33.33 21.44
N TRP A 161 18.30 -32.77 22.13
CA TRP A 161 18.49 -31.77 23.16
C TRP A 161 17.52 -32.08 24.35
N THR A 162 17.99 -31.86 25.53
CA THR A 162 17.25 -32.17 26.78
C THR A 162 16.95 -30.92 27.60
N ASP A 163 17.78 -29.88 27.45
CA ASP A 163 17.63 -28.59 28.13
C ASP A 163 17.02 -27.53 27.22
N SER A 164 17.42 -26.30 27.39
CA SER A 164 17.06 -25.22 26.47
C SER A 164 17.98 -25.15 25.26
N LYS A 165 17.44 -24.90 24.08
CA LYS A 165 18.22 -24.80 22.84
C LYS A 165 17.73 -23.66 21.95
N PHE A 166 18.69 -22.97 21.35
CA PHE A 166 18.45 -21.91 20.37
C PHE A 166 18.38 -22.48 18.95
N PHE A 167 17.42 -21.96 18.16
CA PHE A 167 17.24 -22.33 16.75
C PHE A 167 16.99 -21.04 15.95
N PRO A 168 17.86 -20.70 14.98
CA PRO A 168 17.54 -19.66 14.01
C PRO A 168 16.38 -20.15 13.13
N ALA A 169 15.48 -19.25 12.75
CA ALA A 169 14.35 -19.53 11.91
C ALA A 169 14.24 -18.53 10.77
N GLY A 170 14.06 -19.02 9.55
CA GLY A 170 13.47 -18.26 8.46
C GLY A 170 11.95 -18.39 8.54
N ARG A 171 11.20 -17.36 8.20
CA ARG A 171 9.73 -17.46 8.24
C ARG A 171 9.06 -16.68 7.11
N PHE A 172 7.90 -17.16 6.70
CA PHE A 172 7.04 -16.50 5.74
C PHE A 172 5.59 -16.91 5.93
N GLY A 173 4.67 -16.13 5.42
CA GLY A 173 3.26 -16.45 5.53
C GLY A 173 2.36 -15.48 4.78
N LEU A 174 1.08 -15.79 4.85
CA LEU A 174 -0.03 -15.01 4.30
C LEU A 174 -1.01 -14.71 5.43
N GLY A 175 -1.54 -13.50 5.41
CA GLY A 175 -2.59 -13.09 6.33
C GLY A 175 -3.71 -12.35 5.62
N LEU A 176 -4.82 -12.24 6.32
CA LEU A 176 -5.98 -11.51 5.90
C LEU A 176 -6.50 -10.69 7.09
N ASP A 177 -6.45 -9.39 6.97
CA ASP A 177 -7.12 -8.47 7.89
C ASP A 177 -8.51 -8.13 7.35
N ILE A 178 -9.54 -8.48 8.13
CA ILE A 178 -10.95 -8.18 7.86
C ILE A 178 -11.38 -7.02 8.74
N ARG A 179 -11.70 -5.89 8.14
CA ARG A 179 -12.03 -4.67 8.85
C ARG A 179 -13.34 -4.80 9.61
N LEU A 180 -13.30 -4.67 10.93
CA LEU A 180 -14.48 -4.62 11.81
C LEU A 180 -14.85 -3.17 12.14
N SER A 181 -13.85 -2.30 12.30
CA SER A 181 -14.03 -0.89 12.58
C SER A 181 -12.90 -0.04 11.97
N LYS A 182 -12.81 1.23 12.29
CA LYS A 182 -11.70 2.10 11.85
C LYS A 182 -10.36 1.72 12.47
N VAL A 183 -10.38 1.04 13.62
CA VAL A 183 -9.18 0.72 14.40
C VAL A 183 -9.02 -0.77 14.72
N VAL A 184 -10.05 -1.61 14.50
CA VAL A 184 -10.05 -3.02 14.83
C VAL A 184 -10.32 -3.86 13.60
N TYR A 185 -9.47 -4.86 13.38
CA TYR A 185 -9.58 -5.84 12.30
C TYR A 185 -9.55 -7.24 12.89
N PHE A 186 -10.37 -8.14 12.35
CA PHE A 186 -10.22 -9.57 12.58
C PHE A 186 -9.10 -10.08 11.66
N ASN A 187 -8.15 -10.81 12.23
CA ASN A 187 -6.99 -11.29 11.53
C ASN A 187 -7.01 -12.83 11.41
N LEU A 188 -6.70 -13.34 10.22
CA LEU A 188 -6.39 -14.74 9.95
C LEU A 188 -5.00 -14.82 9.35
N GLU A 189 -4.16 -15.73 9.83
CA GLU A 189 -2.78 -15.87 9.35
C GLU A 189 -2.41 -17.35 9.22
N VAL A 190 -1.79 -17.72 8.10
CA VAL A 190 -1.08 -18.98 7.91
C VAL A 190 0.39 -18.66 7.70
N ASN A 191 1.23 -19.22 8.53
CA ASN A 191 2.67 -19.02 8.43
C ASN A 191 3.44 -20.34 8.56
N THR A 192 4.68 -20.30 8.11
CA THR A 192 5.61 -21.41 8.22
C THR A 192 6.97 -20.89 8.66
N ASN A 193 7.53 -21.55 9.66
CA ASN A 193 8.90 -21.34 10.13
C ASN A 193 9.76 -22.49 9.61
N ILE A 194 10.92 -22.15 9.05
CA ILE A 194 11.96 -23.06 8.62
C ILE A 194 13.05 -22.99 9.69
N LEU A 195 13.21 -24.08 10.43
CA LEU A 195 14.12 -24.19 11.57
C LEU A 195 15.27 -25.16 11.27
N SER A 196 16.28 -25.15 12.13
CA SER A 196 17.33 -26.16 12.10
C SER A 196 16.72 -27.57 12.29
N ASN A 197 17.27 -28.56 11.60
CA ASN A 197 16.92 -29.97 11.67
C ASN A 197 17.07 -30.64 13.06
N LYS A 198 17.46 -29.87 14.08
CA LYS A 198 17.55 -30.31 15.48
C LYS A 198 16.30 -29.94 16.29
N PHE A 199 15.35 -29.19 15.69
CA PHE A 199 14.21 -28.66 16.44
C PHE A 199 13.26 -29.77 16.92
N ASN A 200 13.03 -30.78 16.11
CA ASN A 200 12.13 -31.90 16.41
C ASN A 200 12.86 -33.16 16.97
N CYS A 201 14.16 -33.08 17.29
CA CYS A 201 15.01 -34.17 17.74
C CYS A 201 15.12 -35.34 16.77
N LYS A 202 14.93 -35.14 15.47
CA LYS A 202 15.01 -36.20 14.45
C LYS A 202 16.19 -35.99 13.53
N THR A 203 16.85 -37.06 13.17
CA THR A 203 17.92 -37.04 12.15
C THR A 203 17.28 -36.87 10.78
N SER A 204 17.53 -35.76 10.14
CA SER A 204 17.10 -35.47 8.78
C SER A 204 18.18 -34.65 8.09
N ASN A 205 18.37 -34.85 6.79
CA ASN A 205 19.21 -33.97 5.97
C ASN A 205 18.50 -32.68 5.56
N ASN A 206 17.24 -32.51 5.98
CA ASN A 206 16.39 -31.38 5.66
C ASN A 206 16.15 -30.51 6.90
N VAL A 207 15.71 -29.29 6.67
CA VAL A 207 15.25 -28.35 7.72
C VAL A 207 13.93 -28.81 8.31
N ASP A 208 13.67 -28.44 9.56
CA ASP A 208 12.37 -28.64 10.20
C ASP A 208 11.38 -27.55 9.83
N TRP A 209 10.14 -27.97 9.63
CA TRP A 209 9.04 -27.09 9.24
C TRP A 209 8.00 -27.03 10.36
N GLN A 210 7.76 -25.84 10.86
CA GLN A 210 6.70 -25.54 11.83
C GLN A 210 5.70 -24.59 11.22
N SER A 211 4.53 -25.10 10.85
CA SER A 211 3.45 -24.29 10.26
C SER A 211 2.41 -23.94 11.32
N ASN A 212 1.83 -22.73 11.22
CA ASN A 212 0.81 -22.25 12.14
C ASN A 212 -0.40 -21.72 11.36
N LEU A 213 -1.59 -21.99 11.91
CA LEU A 213 -2.84 -21.35 11.53
C LEU A 213 -3.34 -20.55 12.74
N LEU A 214 -3.37 -19.25 12.62
CA LEU A 214 -3.68 -18.32 13.70
C LEU A 214 -4.88 -17.44 13.33
N ALA A 215 -5.68 -17.11 14.33
CA ALA A 215 -6.76 -16.15 14.24
C ALA A 215 -6.69 -15.18 15.43
N GLY A 216 -7.09 -13.94 15.23
CA GLY A 216 -6.99 -12.93 16.28
C GLY A 216 -7.49 -11.56 15.86
N LEU A 217 -6.97 -10.55 16.52
CA LEU A 217 -7.31 -9.16 16.28
C LEU A 217 -6.07 -8.33 15.99
N THR A 218 -6.21 -7.42 15.02
CA THR A 218 -5.26 -6.36 14.74
C THR A 218 -5.86 -5.02 15.16
N PHE A 219 -5.10 -4.24 15.91
CA PHE A 219 -5.49 -2.90 16.38
C PHE A 219 -4.58 -1.87 15.71
N HIS A 220 -5.17 -0.89 15.01
CA HIS A 220 -4.45 0.22 14.38
C HIS A 220 -4.56 1.47 15.23
N PHE A 221 -3.43 2.17 15.49
CA PHE A 221 -3.39 3.36 16.34
C PHE A 221 -2.26 4.31 15.93
N GLY A 222 -2.33 5.57 16.40
CA GLY A 222 -1.27 6.57 16.17
C GLY A 222 -1.23 7.18 14.77
N GLY A 223 -2.13 6.81 13.86
CA GLY A 223 -2.36 7.58 12.64
C GLY A 223 -2.93 8.96 12.99
N LYS A 224 -2.47 10.02 12.33
CA LYS A 224 -3.17 11.32 12.44
C LYS A 224 -4.62 11.06 12.06
N GLY A 225 -5.51 11.21 13.04
CA GLY A 225 -6.95 11.02 12.79
C GLY A 225 -7.34 11.77 11.54
N HIS A 226 -8.08 11.13 10.67
CA HIS A 226 -8.68 11.79 9.51
C HIS A 226 -9.42 13.02 10.05
N LYS A 227 -8.83 14.22 9.92
CA LYS A 227 -9.63 15.43 10.07
C LYS A 227 -10.68 15.30 8.96
N PRO A 228 -11.99 15.22 9.29
CA PRO A 228 -12.98 15.34 8.24
C PRO A 228 -12.60 16.58 7.44
N ALA A 229 -12.52 16.45 6.11
CA ALA A 229 -12.41 17.65 5.28
C ALA A 229 -13.39 18.66 5.84
N PRO A 230 -13.00 19.93 6.07
CA PRO A 230 -13.93 20.91 6.57
C PRO A 230 -15.17 20.78 5.70
N VAL A 231 -16.29 20.36 6.33
CA VAL A 231 -17.59 20.42 5.65
C VAL A 231 -17.64 21.86 5.17
N ALA A 232 -17.58 22.07 3.86
CA ALA A 232 -17.71 23.37 3.29
C ALA A 232 -19.01 23.92 3.90
N THR A 233 -18.87 24.81 4.85
CA THR A 233 -20.03 25.54 5.39
C THR A 233 -20.71 26.08 4.16
N PRO A 234 -21.98 25.75 3.89
CA PRO A 234 -22.69 26.33 2.77
C PRO A 234 -22.41 27.83 2.84
N ALA A 235 -21.89 28.38 1.74
CA ALA A 235 -21.67 29.82 1.67
C ALA A 235 -22.92 30.50 2.20
N PRO A 236 -22.82 31.48 3.12
CA PRO A 236 -23.98 32.20 3.58
C PRO A 236 -24.80 32.57 2.36
N ALA A 237 -26.08 32.26 2.37
CA ALA A 237 -26.96 32.67 1.28
C ALA A 237 -26.69 34.15 0.98
N PRO A 238 -26.54 34.55 -0.27
CA PRO A 238 -26.35 35.97 -0.59
C PRO A 238 -27.39 36.78 0.14
N ALA A 239 -26.94 37.82 0.86
CA ALA A 239 -27.85 38.74 1.50
C ALA A 239 -28.87 39.21 0.44
N PRO A 240 -30.16 39.33 0.76
CA PRO A 240 -31.14 39.83 -0.18
C PRO A 240 -30.63 41.16 -0.76
N GLU A 241 -30.53 41.27 -2.09
CA GLU A 241 -30.21 42.52 -2.75
C GLU A 241 -31.13 43.63 -2.19
N PRO A 242 -30.57 44.80 -1.85
CA PRO A 242 -31.38 45.93 -1.49
C PRO A 242 -32.35 46.23 -2.62
N ALA A 243 -33.64 46.41 -2.28
CA ALA A 243 -34.67 46.78 -3.24
C ALA A 243 -34.21 47.95 -4.12
N PRO A 244 -34.43 47.88 -5.45
CA PRO A 244 -33.99 48.94 -6.36
C PRO A 244 -34.64 50.25 -5.97
N ALA A 245 -33.83 51.30 -5.83
CA ALA A 245 -34.30 52.67 -5.68
C ALA A 245 -35.15 53.09 -6.92
N PRO A 246 -36.22 53.88 -6.73
CA PRO A 246 -37.08 54.28 -7.85
C PRO A 246 -36.29 55.04 -8.92
N LYS A 247 -36.48 54.57 -10.15
CA LYS A 247 -35.86 55.11 -11.37
C LYS A 247 -36.36 56.55 -11.60
N PRO A 248 -35.46 57.52 -11.85
CA PRO A 248 -35.87 58.81 -12.42
C PRO A 248 -36.32 58.63 -13.87
N GLU A 249 -37.38 59.30 -14.27
CA GLU A 249 -37.90 59.29 -15.63
C GLU A 249 -36.88 59.80 -16.67
N PRO A 250 -36.86 59.22 -17.88
CA PRO A 250 -35.88 59.59 -18.90
C PRO A 250 -36.30 60.84 -19.66
N LYS A 251 -35.39 61.76 -19.73
CA LYS A 251 -35.45 62.89 -20.71
C LYS A 251 -34.91 62.40 -22.06
N PRO A 252 -35.59 62.67 -23.18
CA PRO A 252 -35.14 62.17 -24.48
C PRO A 252 -34.02 63.02 -25.05
N GLU A 253 -32.90 62.40 -25.40
CA GLU A 253 -31.90 63.02 -26.25
C GLU A 253 -31.43 62.04 -27.36
N PRO A 254 -30.92 62.57 -28.45
CA PRO A 254 -30.93 61.92 -29.76
C PRO A 254 -29.81 60.87 -29.88
N LYS A 255 -30.13 59.83 -30.61
CA LYS A 255 -29.34 58.65 -30.96
C LYS A 255 -28.08 59.05 -31.77
N PRO A 256 -26.85 58.75 -31.31
CA PRO A 256 -25.70 58.58 -32.17
C PRO A 256 -25.64 57.18 -32.74
N GLU A 257 -25.22 57.05 -34.00
CA GLU A 257 -24.95 55.77 -34.67
C GLU A 257 -24.00 54.88 -33.90
N PRO A 258 -24.20 53.52 -33.95
CA PRO A 258 -23.34 52.60 -33.24
C PRO A 258 -21.95 52.56 -33.89
N ALA A 259 -20.95 52.90 -33.12
CA ALA A 259 -19.56 52.59 -33.44
C ALA A 259 -19.40 51.03 -33.47
N PRO A 260 -18.57 50.44 -34.37
CA PRO A 260 -18.34 49.03 -34.43
C PRO A 260 -17.81 48.54 -33.07
N ALA A 261 -18.40 47.42 -32.57
CA ALA A 261 -17.97 46.78 -31.36
C ALA A 261 -16.47 46.39 -31.45
N PRO A 262 -15.66 46.67 -30.44
CA PRO A 262 -14.28 46.20 -30.42
C PRO A 262 -14.27 44.69 -30.49
N ALA A 263 -13.47 44.11 -31.40
CA ALA A 263 -13.22 42.70 -31.52
C ALA A 263 -12.80 42.12 -30.15
N PRO A 264 -13.26 40.91 -29.78
CA PRO A 264 -12.88 40.30 -28.51
C PRO A 264 -11.38 40.09 -28.48
N GLN A 265 -10.69 40.85 -27.65
CA GLN A 265 -9.25 40.71 -27.45
C GLN A 265 -9.02 39.44 -26.60
N PHE A 266 -8.21 38.51 -27.10
CA PHE A 266 -7.75 37.35 -26.34
C PHE A 266 -6.99 37.81 -25.10
N LYS A 267 -7.52 37.51 -23.92
CA LYS A 267 -6.95 37.92 -22.61
C LYS A 267 -5.87 37.01 -22.08
N GLY A 268 -5.42 36.01 -22.87
CA GLY A 268 -4.54 34.93 -22.41
C GLY A 268 -5.32 33.76 -21.86
N ALA A 269 -4.71 32.55 -21.93
CA ALA A 269 -5.22 31.33 -21.34
C ALA A 269 -4.12 30.64 -20.53
N SER A 270 -4.47 29.91 -19.49
CA SER A 270 -3.50 29.14 -18.71
C SER A 270 -4.09 27.79 -18.30
N CYS A 271 -3.22 26.78 -18.22
CA CYS A 271 -3.60 25.43 -17.81
C CYS A 271 -2.49 24.81 -16.96
N ASN A 272 -2.85 24.23 -15.83
CA ASN A 272 -1.94 23.46 -14.97
C ASN A 272 -2.24 21.97 -15.11
N VAL A 273 -1.25 21.19 -15.59
CA VAL A 273 -1.32 19.76 -15.80
C VAL A 273 -0.54 19.05 -14.69
N PHE A 274 -1.21 18.37 -13.79
CA PHE A 274 -0.61 17.72 -12.63
C PHE A 274 -0.23 16.28 -12.89
N PHE A 275 0.87 15.83 -12.26
CA PHE A 275 1.42 14.49 -12.44
C PHE A 275 1.58 13.73 -11.14
N THR A 276 1.38 12.43 -11.22
CA THR A 276 1.68 11.52 -10.11
C THR A 276 3.20 11.48 -9.83
N ILE A 277 3.57 11.20 -8.59
CA ILE A 277 4.96 11.07 -8.15
C ILE A 277 5.76 10.14 -9.07
N GLY A 278 6.91 10.60 -9.55
CA GLY A 278 7.80 9.84 -10.43
C GLY A 278 7.25 9.55 -11.83
N LYS A 279 6.09 10.10 -12.21
CA LYS A 279 5.41 9.87 -13.49
C LYS A 279 5.32 11.14 -14.34
N TRP A 280 5.12 10.94 -15.67
CA TRP A 280 4.94 11.98 -16.68
C TRP A 280 3.82 11.65 -17.70
N TYR A 281 3.00 10.61 -17.46
CA TYR A 281 1.82 10.34 -18.29
C TYR A 281 0.66 11.24 -17.85
N ILE A 282 -0.13 11.67 -18.83
CA ILE A 282 -1.31 12.50 -18.63
C ILE A 282 -2.50 11.60 -18.31
N THR A 283 -3.21 11.92 -17.23
CA THR A 283 -4.46 11.22 -16.87
C THR A 283 -5.63 11.74 -17.71
N SER A 284 -6.74 11.00 -17.76
CA SER A 284 -7.94 11.43 -18.50
C SER A 284 -8.50 12.77 -18.01
N GLU A 285 -8.38 13.05 -16.70
CA GLU A 285 -8.80 14.31 -16.09
C GLU A 285 -7.92 15.48 -16.55
N GLU A 286 -6.61 15.28 -16.57
CA GLU A 286 -5.66 16.29 -17.04
C GLU A 286 -5.73 16.46 -18.56
N MET A 287 -6.09 15.40 -19.31
CA MET A 287 -6.33 15.49 -20.75
C MET A 287 -7.49 16.44 -21.07
N ALA A 288 -8.61 16.36 -20.35
CA ALA A 288 -9.75 17.25 -20.52
C ALA A 288 -9.39 18.73 -20.29
N LYS A 289 -8.45 19.03 -19.38
CA LYS A 289 -7.94 20.39 -19.16
C LYS A 289 -7.11 20.88 -20.35
N ILE A 290 -6.27 20.00 -20.90
CA ILE A 290 -5.44 20.32 -22.07
C ILE A 290 -6.32 20.53 -23.32
N GLU A 291 -7.34 19.72 -23.51
CA GLU A 291 -8.31 19.86 -24.61
C GLU A 291 -9.03 21.21 -24.55
N LYS A 292 -9.55 21.57 -23.36
CA LYS A 292 -10.19 22.87 -23.16
C LYS A 292 -9.23 24.05 -23.42
N PHE A 293 -8.00 23.96 -22.92
CA PHE A 293 -6.96 24.95 -23.18
C PHE A 293 -6.63 25.09 -24.68
N ALA A 294 -6.54 23.95 -25.39
CA ALA A 294 -6.30 23.93 -26.81
C ALA A 294 -7.45 24.57 -27.62
N GLU A 295 -8.70 24.37 -27.20
CA GLU A 295 -9.88 25.01 -27.81
C GLU A 295 -9.84 26.54 -27.58
N GLU A 296 -9.54 27.01 -26.38
CA GLU A 296 -9.40 28.43 -26.07
C GLU A 296 -8.29 29.10 -26.91
N VAL A 297 -7.14 28.42 -27.09
CA VAL A 297 -6.03 28.91 -27.91
C VAL A 297 -6.38 28.94 -29.41
N LYS A 298 -7.15 27.96 -29.90
CA LYS A 298 -7.60 27.91 -31.31
C LYS A 298 -8.64 28.96 -31.62
N ALA A 299 -9.48 29.32 -30.65
CA ALA A 299 -10.49 30.34 -30.78
C ALA A 299 -9.92 31.78 -30.73
N ALA A 300 -8.64 31.95 -30.45
CA ALA A 300 -7.98 33.24 -30.41
C ALA A 300 -7.79 33.80 -31.83
N ASP A 301 -8.28 35.01 -32.07
CA ASP A 301 -8.16 35.73 -33.35
C ASP A 301 -6.75 36.37 -33.58
N ALA A 302 -5.80 36.15 -32.68
CA ALA A 302 -4.46 36.74 -32.72
C ALA A 302 -3.38 35.61 -32.70
N PRO A 303 -2.16 35.89 -33.20
CA PRO A 303 -1.03 34.97 -33.06
C PRO A 303 -0.70 34.77 -31.57
N VAL A 304 -0.91 33.57 -31.07
CA VAL A 304 -0.67 33.19 -29.67
C VAL A 304 0.56 32.31 -29.57
N VAL A 305 1.47 32.60 -28.66
CA VAL A 305 2.61 31.76 -28.27
C VAL A 305 2.27 31.07 -26.94
N ILE A 306 2.61 29.79 -26.86
CA ILE A 306 2.40 28.96 -25.66
C ILE A 306 3.74 28.67 -25.04
N GLU A 307 3.91 29.02 -23.78
CA GLU A 307 5.03 28.56 -22.94
C GLU A 307 4.59 27.43 -22.05
N ILE A 308 5.32 26.31 -22.08
CA ILE A 308 5.10 25.16 -21.21
C ILE A 308 6.28 25.04 -20.27
N SER A 309 6.05 25.24 -18.98
CA SER A 309 7.07 25.16 -17.94
C SER A 309 6.88 23.91 -17.10
N GLY A 310 7.82 22.95 -17.16
CA GLY A 310 7.79 21.69 -16.38
C GLY A 310 8.48 21.84 -15.03
N TYR A 311 7.89 21.22 -14.00
CA TYR A 311 8.36 21.25 -12.62
C TYR A 311 8.32 19.87 -11.96
N ALA A 312 9.16 19.68 -10.94
CA ALA A 312 9.14 18.51 -10.07
C ALA A 312 9.24 18.96 -8.61
N ASP A 313 8.64 18.19 -7.71
CA ASP A 313 8.68 18.53 -6.29
C ASP A 313 10.07 18.29 -5.69
N LYS A 314 10.49 19.18 -4.77
CA LYS A 314 11.82 19.12 -4.12
C LYS A 314 11.91 18.05 -3.01
N ASN A 315 10.79 17.52 -2.54
CA ASN A 315 10.76 16.61 -1.41
C ASN A 315 10.99 15.15 -1.84
N THR A 316 10.98 14.87 -3.16
CA THR A 316 11.14 13.52 -3.69
C THR A 316 12.15 13.47 -4.84
N GLY A 317 12.93 12.39 -4.89
CA GLY A 317 13.91 12.18 -5.96
C GLY A 317 15.21 12.96 -5.78
N THR A 318 16.13 12.76 -6.73
CA THR A 318 17.39 13.51 -6.81
C THR A 318 17.24 14.67 -7.79
N ALA A 319 18.08 15.72 -7.69
CA ALA A 319 18.07 16.86 -8.61
C ALA A 319 18.14 16.42 -10.09
N LYS A 320 19.00 15.44 -10.41
CA LYS A 320 19.10 14.88 -11.76
C LYS A 320 17.79 14.20 -12.22
N ARG A 321 17.15 13.44 -11.34
CA ARG A 321 15.87 12.78 -11.64
C ARG A 321 14.74 13.79 -11.79
N ASN A 322 14.72 14.82 -10.96
CA ASN A 322 13.71 15.88 -11.00
C ASN A 322 13.85 16.73 -12.26
N MET A 323 15.07 17.02 -12.71
CA MET A 323 15.31 17.68 -14.00
C MET A 323 14.74 16.85 -15.16
N PHE A 324 15.05 15.55 -15.21
CA PHE A 324 14.50 14.63 -16.21
C PHE A 324 12.95 14.57 -16.16
N LEU A 325 12.35 14.52 -14.97
CA LEU A 325 10.88 14.49 -14.84
C LEU A 325 10.22 15.78 -15.31
N SER A 326 10.81 16.94 -15.02
CA SER A 326 10.29 18.23 -15.46
C SER A 326 10.35 18.37 -17.00
N GLU A 327 11.44 17.92 -17.63
CA GLU A 327 11.59 17.83 -19.07
C GLU A 327 10.50 16.95 -19.69
N LYS A 328 10.37 15.71 -19.23
CA LYS A 328 9.38 14.75 -19.75
C LYS A 328 7.93 15.21 -19.57
N ARG A 329 7.62 15.92 -18.50
CA ARG A 329 6.29 16.52 -18.28
C ARG A 329 5.98 17.63 -19.27
N ALA A 330 6.93 18.52 -19.52
CA ALA A 330 6.76 19.56 -20.52
C ALA A 330 6.64 18.97 -21.94
N GLU A 331 7.49 17.98 -22.29
CA GLU A 331 7.46 17.32 -23.59
C GLU A 331 6.11 16.60 -23.86
N VAL A 332 5.60 15.81 -22.93
CA VAL A 332 4.34 15.08 -23.15
C VAL A 332 3.14 16.00 -23.31
N VAL A 333 3.13 17.15 -22.63
CA VAL A 333 2.09 18.18 -22.81
C VAL A 333 2.24 18.87 -24.17
N LYS A 334 3.47 19.21 -24.60
CA LYS A 334 3.74 19.73 -25.94
C LYS A 334 3.25 18.77 -27.02
N GLU A 335 3.63 17.48 -26.95
CA GLU A 335 3.19 16.47 -27.90
C GLU A 335 1.66 16.35 -27.95
N THR A 336 1.00 16.46 -26.81
CA THR A 336 -0.46 16.41 -26.72
C THR A 336 -1.10 17.61 -27.38
N LEU A 337 -0.60 18.83 -27.15
CA LEU A 337 -1.10 20.04 -27.82
C LEU A 337 -0.89 19.99 -29.34
N VAL A 338 0.24 19.44 -29.79
CA VAL A 338 0.49 19.25 -31.23
C VAL A 338 -0.51 18.26 -31.83
N LYS A 339 -0.79 17.12 -31.16
CA LYS A 339 -1.82 16.16 -31.56
C LYS A 339 -3.23 16.79 -31.61
N LEU A 340 -3.50 17.72 -30.73
CA LEU A 340 -4.74 18.50 -30.72
C LEU A 340 -4.76 19.62 -31.78
N GLY A 341 -3.74 19.75 -32.63
CA GLY A 341 -3.71 20.65 -33.78
C GLY A 341 -3.12 22.04 -33.52
N ILE A 342 -2.40 22.23 -32.43
CA ILE A 342 -1.59 23.43 -32.19
C ILE A 342 -0.25 23.28 -32.93
N SER A 343 0.14 24.28 -33.72
CA SER A 343 1.42 24.24 -34.44
C SER A 343 2.62 24.28 -33.51
N GLU A 344 3.60 23.37 -33.75
CA GLU A 344 4.76 23.19 -32.88
C GLU A 344 5.61 24.47 -32.73
N ASN A 345 5.72 25.26 -33.78
CA ASN A 345 6.47 26.53 -33.77
C ASN A 345 5.87 27.62 -32.86
N ARG A 346 4.64 27.41 -32.36
CA ARG A 346 3.97 28.27 -31.37
C ARG A 346 4.19 27.83 -29.94
N ILE A 347 4.93 26.72 -29.71
CA ILE A 347 5.10 26.12 -28.40
C ILE A 347 6.58 26.18 -27.99
N GLN A 348 6.84 26.85 -26.89
CA GLN A 348 8.14 26.89 -26.22
C GLN A 348 8.10 26.04 -24.96
N THR A 349 9.14 25.26 -24.69
CA THR A 349 9.23 24.43 -23.47
C THR A 349 10.38 24.90 -22.60
N LYS A 350 10.13 24.97 -21.29
CA LYS A 350 11.13 25.22 -20.26
C LYS A 350 11.02 24.16 -19.18
N PHE A 351 12.11 23.84 -18.50
CA PHE A 351 12.11 22.84 -17.44
C PHE A 351 13.03 23.30 -16.30
N TYR A 352 12.51 23.21 -15.09
CA TYR A 352 13.12 23.78 -13.89
C TYR A 352 13.50 22.75 -12.83
N GLY A 353 13.28 21.45 -13.11
CA GLY A 353 13.53 20.40 -12.11
C GLY A 353 12.77 20.67 -10.82
N SER A 354 13.50 20.64 -9.71
CA SER A 354 13.02 21.02 -8.38
C SER A 354 13.61 22.32 -7.84
N GLU A 355 14.30 23.09 -8.70
CA GLU A 355 14.92 24.36 -8.32
C GLU A 355 13.88 25.45 -8.07
N VAL A 356 12.81 25.44 -8.87
CA VAL A 356 11.68 26.36 -8.74
C VAL A 356 10.45 25.57 -8.33
N ASN A 357 9.74 26.04 -7.31
CA ASN A 357 8.49 25.45 -6.83
C ASN A 357 7.40 26.52 -6.91
N PRO A 358 6.58 26.54 -7.99
CA PRO A 358 5.57 27.57 -8.20
C PRO A 358 4.39 27.49 -7.23
N PHE A 359 4.20 26.35 -6.55
CA PHE A 359 3.09 26.12 -5.62
C PHE A 359 3.59 25.85 -4.20
N ALA A 360 2.72 26.06 -3.22
CA ALA A 360 3.04 25.92 -1.81
C ALA A 360 3.23 24.45 -1.38
N THR A 361 2.54 23.52 -2.02
CA THR A 361 2.59 22.10 -1.64
C THR A 361 3.45 21.26 -2.59
N ALA A 362 4.14 20.25 -2.07
CA ALA A 362 4.98 19.37 -2.87
C ALA A 362 4.19 18.60 -3.97
N PRO A 363 2.97 18.08 -3.74
CA PRO A 363 2.16 17.47 -4.78
C PRO A 363 1.85 18.43 -5.96
N GLU A 364 1.55 19.68 -5.70
CA GLU A 364 1.24 20.67 -6.73
C GLU A 364 2.46 21.05 -7.58
N ASN A 365 3.67 20.90 -7.06
CA ASN A 365 4.90 21.14 -7.80
C ASN A 365 5.27 20.00 -8.77
N ARG A 366 4.47 18.93 -8.87
CA ARG A 366 4.54 17.92 -9.92
C ARG A 366 3.65 18.31 -11.09
N VAL A 367 4.03 19.35 -11.82
CA VAL A 367 3.16 20.05 -12.76
C VAL A 367 3.89 20.46 -14.04
N ALA A 368 3.15 20.57 -15.13
CA ALA A 368 3.51 21.38 -16.29
C ALA A 368 2.51 22.55 -16.39
N VAL A 369 3.02 23.75 -16.32
CA VAL A 369 2.24 25.00 -16.39
C VAL A 369 2.27 25.47 -17.84
N CYS A 370 1.11 25.61 -18.47
CA CYS A 370 0.93 26.15 -19.81
C CYS A 370 0.38 27.58 -19.73
N VAL A 371 1.01 28.50 -20.38
CA VAL A 371 0.56 29.90 -20.48
C VAL A 371 0.54 30.30 -21.95
N ALA A 372 -0.61 30.74 -22.43
CA ALA A 372 -0.81 31.25 -23.76
C ALA A 372 -0.92 32.80 -23.73
N SER A 373 -0.11 33.46 -24.49
CA SER A 373 -0.11 34.93 -24.59
C SER A 373 -0.08 35.39 -26.05
N CYS A 374 -0.67 36.53 -26.34
CA CYS A 374 -0.47 37.19 -27.63
C CYS A 374 0.98 37.70 -27.76
N GLU A 375 1.54 37.55 -28.95
CA GLU A 375 2.86 38.10 -29.29
C GLU A 375 2.86 39.61 -29.35
#